data_ed5e032af89ada9f3f2e57318d974e5d
#
_entry.id   ed5e032af89ada9f3f2e57318d974e5d
#
_cell.length_a   1.000
_cell.length_b   1.000
_cell.length_c   1.000
_cell.angle_alpha   90.00
_cell.angle_beta   90.00
_cell.angle_gamma   90.00
#
_symmetry.space_group_name_H-M   'P 1'
#
loop_
_entity.id
_entity.type
_entity.pdbx_description
1 polymer ?
#
loop_
_entity_poly.entity_id
_entity_poly.type
_entity_poly.pdbx_seq_one_letter_code
_entity_poly.pdbx_strand_id
1 'polypeptide(L)'
;MVTLRRQLVMLGNKVVGLPIAGGLCASQVKVKSMNILKSVKEEVLVPIHPAGWPFIFLFSLVTLVGGYIWQPFLLPGSFLSLWCIYFFRNPKRLTPVAANLVISPADGRVLSTGVVNVPDDLPLPDGEWRRISIFMNVFDVHVNRAPVAGKVIAAPYYKGAFLNASLDKASEKNERQNMVLEMSSGQQIGVVQIAGLVARRIILEAAIGDQLNVGQQYGIIRFGSRVDVWLPAATTVQVMPGQTMIAGETVLADLSASVPEITESIYR
;
A
#
# COMPACT_ATOMS: atom_id res chain seq x y z
N MET A 1 -10.14 17.19 39.63
CA MET A 1 -9.19 16.26 39.00
C MET A 1 -9.57 14.85 39.47
N VAL A 2 -10.46 14.18 38.76
CA VAL A 2 -10.94 12.82 39.12
C VAL A 2 -10.81 11.96 37.88
N THR A 3 -9.87 11.02 37.95
CA THR A 3 -9.55 10.06 36.89
C THR A 3 -10.57 8.92 36.95
N LEU A 4 -11.53 8.89 36.05
CA LEU A 4 -12.46 7.75 35.88
C LEU A 4 -11.81 6.68 35.04
N ARG A 5 -11.35 5.61 35.70
CA ARG A 5 -10.97 4.34 35.03
C ARG A 5 -12.24 3.66 34.52
N ARG A 6 -12.29 3.38 33.22
CA ARG A 6 -13.33 2.51 32.63
C ARG A 6 -13.07 1.06 33.04
N GLN A 7 -13.99 0.44 33.72
CA GLN A 7 -14.05 -1.01 33.88
C GLN A 7 -14.92 -1.60 32.78
N LEU A 8 -14.32 -2.45 31.96
CA LEU A 8 -15.02 -3.30 31.01
C LEU A 8 -15.38 -4.62 31.72
N VAL A 9 -16.66 -4.92 31.86
CA VAL A 9 -17.13 -6.21 32.40
C VAL A 9 -17.59 -7.05 31.23
N MET A 10 -16.98 -8.22 31.08
CA MET A 10 -17.39 -9.25 30.12
C MET A 10 -18.42 -10.15 30.75
N LEU A 11 -19.65 -10.19 30.25
CA LEU A 11 -20.69 -11.14 30.55
C LEU A 11 -21.15 -11.84 29.27
N GLY A 12 -20.59 -13.01 29.04
CA GLY A 12 -20.86 -13.77 27.81
C GLY A 12 -20.32 -13.07 26.54
N ASN A 13 -20.73 -13.53 25.36
CA ASN A 13 -20.31 -12.99 24.07
C ASN A 13 -20.88 -11.59 23.71
N LYS A 14 -21.22 -10.75 24.69
CA LYS A 14 -21.74 -9.39 24.48
C LYS A 14 -20.97 -8.39 25.34
N VAL A 15 -20.41 -7.37 24.71
CA VAL A 15 -19.88 -6.19 25.40
C VAL A 15 -21.09 -5.28 25.72
N VAL A 16 -21.44 -5.12 26.99
CA VAL A 16 -22.49 -4.21 27.42
C VAL A 16 -21.83 -2.96 28.00
N GLY A 17 -21.95 -1.84 27.32
CA GLY A 17 -21.57 -0.55 27.87
C GLY A 17 -22.69 0.02 28.73
N LEU A 18 -22.39 0.41 29.96
CA LEU A 18 -23.33 1.15 30.84
C LEU A 18 -23.59 2.55 30.26
N PRO A 19 -24.83 3.04 30.32
CA PRO A 19 -25.19 4.33 29.77
C PRO A 19 -24.62 5.47 30.61
N ILE A 20 -23.85 6.35 29.97
CA ILE A 20 -23.53 7.67 30.51
C ILE A 20 -24.66 8.60 30.08
N ALA A 21 -25.25 9.30 31.01
CA ALA A 21 -26.28 10.33 30.75
C ALA A 21 -25.70 11.45 29.88
N GLY A 22 -26.16 11.54 28.64
CA GLY A 22 -25.73 12.50 27.67
C GLY A 22 -25.78 11.85 26.29
N GLY A 23 -26.92 11.97 25.59
CA GLY A 23 -27.29 11.23 24.40
C GLY A 23 -26.28 11.28 23.24
N LEU A 24 -25.48 10.27 23.14
CA LEU A 24 -24.76 9.90 21.91
C LEU A 24 -25.18 8.45 21.60
N CYS A 25 -25.84 8.29 20.47
CA CYS A 25 -26.28 7.02 19.92
C CYS A 25 -25.05 6.08 19.75
N ALA A 26 -24.89 5.12 20.64
CA ALA A 26 -23.90 4.06 20.50
C ALA A 26 -24.37 3.12 19.38
N SER A 27 -23.87 3.29 18.18
CA SER A 27 -24.02 2.30 17.12
C SER A 27 -23.42 0.98 17.63
N GLN A 28 -24.25 -0.03 17.76
CA GLN A 28 -23.83 -1.38 18.17
C GLN A 28 -22.92 -1.96 17.10
N VAL A 29 -21.62 -1.97 17.33
CA VAL A 29 -20.68 -2.74 16.53
C VAL A 29 -20.94 -4.22 16.82
N LYS A 30 -21.63 -4.87 15.89
CA LYS A 30 -21.89 -6.32 15.94
C LYS A 30 -20.58 -7.05 15.65
N VAL A 31 -19.82 -7.39 16.66
CA VAL A 31 -18.64 -8.24 16.53
C VAL A 31 -19.13 -9.64 16.14
N LYS A 32 -19.01 -9.96 14.85
CA LYS A 32 -19.34 -11.28 14.32
C LYS A 32 -18.32 -12.27 14.87
N SER A 33 -18.76 -13.32 15.56
CA SER A 33 -17.87 -14.37 16.05
C SER A 33 -17.05 -14.93 14.88
N MET A 34 -15.73 -14.76 14.97
CA MET A 34 -14.79 -15.18 13.93
C MET A 34 -14.62 -16.68 14.03
N ASN A 35 -15.00 -17.39 12.98
CA ASN A 35 -14.83 -18.84 12.91
C ASN A 35 -13.34 -19.11 12.67
N ILE A 36 -12.63 -19.75 13.62
CA ILE A 36 -11.17 -19.98 13.58
C ILE A 36 -10.72 -20.59 12.25
N LEU A 37 -11.49 -21.57 11.72
CA LEU A 37 -11.21 -22.18 10.42
C LEU A 37 -11.28 -21.18 9.26
N LYS A 38 -12.18 -20.20 9.35
CA LYS A 38 -12.32 -19.16 8.33
C LYS A 38 -11.17 -18.16 8.42
N SER A 39 -10.75 -17.77 9.62
CA SER A 39 -9.59 -16.90 9.85
C SER A 39 -8.30 -17.53 9.36
N VAL A 40 -8.04 -18.80 9.70
CA VAL A 40 -6.87 -19.55 9.21
C VAL A 40 -6.89 -19.63 7.68
N LYS A 41 -8.05 -19.88 7.07
CA LYS A 41 -8.16 -19.93 5.60
C LYS A 41 -7.92 -18.57 4.94
N GLU A 42 -8.38 -17.49 5.54
CA GLU A 42 -8.21 -16.12 5.02
C GLU A 42 -6.78 -15.59 5.23
N GLU A 43 -6.08 -16.00 6.29
CA GLU A 43 -4.71 -15.57 6.59
C GLU A 43 -3.63 -16.46 5.96
N VAL A 44 -3.87 -17.78 5.82
CA VAL A 44 -2.88 -18.74 5.30
C VAL A 44 -3.03 -18.94 3.80
N LEU A 45 -4.26 -18.99 3.26
CA LEU A 45 -4.51 -19.13 1.83
C LEU A 45 -4.71 -17.76 1.17
N VAL A 46 -3.67 -16.95 1.22
CA VAL A 46 -3.65 -15.64 0.56
C VAL A 46 -3.66 -15.84 -0.97
N PRO A 47 -4.56 -15.18 -1.72
CA PRO A 47 -4.55 -15.22 -3.17
C PRO A 47 -3.19 -14.81 -3.73
N ILE A 48 -2.79 -15.43 -4.85
CA ILE A 48 -1.57 -15.09 -5.57
C ILE A 48 -1.94 -14.17 -6.73
N HIS A 49 -1.17 -13.11 -6.89
CA HIS A 49 -1.33 -12.19 -8.02
C HIS A 49 -1.05 -12.93 -9.34
N PRO A 50 -1.87 -12.75 -10.40
CA PRO A 50 -1.71 -13.47 -11.68
C PRO A 50 -0.31 -13.35 -12.28
N ALA A 51 0.35 -12.21 -12.17
CA ALA A 51 1.71 -11.99 -12.65
C ALA A 51 2.77 -12.89 -11.97
N GLY A 52 2.44 -13.58 -10.87
CA GLY A 52 3.34 -14.49 -10.17
C GLY A 52 3.37 -15.90 -10.75
N TRP A 53 2.29 -16.37 -11.36
CA TRP A 53 2.19 -17.76 -11.82
C TRP A 53 3.31 -18.21 -12.76
N PRO A 54 3.74 -17.43 -13.76
CA PRO A 54 4.85 -17.83 -14.63
C PRO A 54 6.16 -18.05 -13.87
N PHE A 55 6.43 -17.24 -12.86
CA PHE A 55 7.65 -17.36 -12.04
C PHE A 55 7.58 -18.56 -11.10
N ILE A 56 6.43 -18.75 -10.43
CA ILE A 56 6.20 -19.88 -9.53
C ILE A 56 6.38 -21.18 -10.31
N PHE A 57 5.78 -21.28 -11.51
CA PHE A 57 5.93 -22.45 -12.36
C PHE A 57 7.39 -22.67 -12.77
N LEU A 58 8.07 -21.60 -13.24
CA LEU A 58 9.47 -21.68 -13.66
C LEU A 58 10.39 -22.13 -12.52
N PHE A 59 10.31 -21.50 -11.35
CA PHE A 59 11.15 -21.88 -10.21
C PHE A 59 10.84 -23.26 -9.69
N SER A 60 9.57 -23.69 -9.67
CA SER A 60 9.19 -25.04 -9.29
C SER A 60 9.73 -26.08 -10.27
N LEU A 61 9.63 -25.82 -11.58
CA LEU A 61 10.16 -26.69 -12.62
C LEU A 61 11.69 -26.82 -12.51
N VAL A 62 12.40 -25.70 -12.39
CA VAL A 62 13.88 -25.69 -12.22
C VAL A 62 14.27 -26.42 -10.93
N THR A 63 13.50 -26.29 -9.85
CA THR A 63 13.73 -27.01 -8.60
C THR A 63 13.60 -28.52 -8.80
N LEU A 64 12.55 -28.99 -9.46
CA LEU A 64 12.31 -30.41 -9.72
C LEU A 64 13.40 -31.01 -10.62
N VAL A 65 13.70 -30.36 -11.74
CA VAL A 65 14.73 -30.82 -12.69
C VAL A 65 16.12 -30.78 -12.05
N GLY A 66 16.47 -29.69 -11.38
CA GLY A 66 17.76 -29.57 -10.68
C GLY A 66 17.91 -30.58 -9.55
N GLY A 67 16.83 -30.83 -8.80
CA GLY A 67 16.81 -31.84 -7.74
C GLY A 67 16.89 -33.26 -8.23
N TYR A 68 16.36 -33.55 -9.43
CA TYR A 68 16.54 -34.84 -10.09
C TYR A 68 18.00 -35.09 -10.48
N ILE A 69 18.72 -34.07 -10.94
CA ILE A 69 20.13 -34.16 -11.32
C ILE A 69 21.03 -34.20 -10.07
N TRP A 70 20.71 -33.36 -9.06
CA TRP A 70 21.50 -33.23 -7.85
C TRP A 70 20.58 -32.94 -6.65
N GLN A 71 20.32 -33.98 -5.84
CA GLN A 71 19.37 -33.93 -4.72
C GLN A 71 19.53 -32.75 -3.76
N PRO A 72 20.77 -32.30 -3.37
CA PRO A 72 20.92 -31.13 -2.50
C PRO A 72 20.32 -29.83 -3.05
N PHE A 73 20.10 -29.74 -4.36
CA PHE A 73 19.45 -28.57 -4.98
C PHE A 73 17.99 -28.39 -4.57
N LEU A 74 17.31 -29.45 -4.12
CA LEU A 74 15.91 -29.40 -3.71
C LEU A 74 15.67 -28.37 -2.58
N LEU A 75 16.58 -28.28 -1.61
CA LEU A 75 16.39 -27.33 -0.50
C LEU A 75 16.42 -25.86 -0.94
N PRO A 76 17.50 -25.35 -1.58
CA PRO A 76 17.53 -23.95 -2.02
C PRO A 76 16.47 -23.65 -3.09
N GLY A 77 16.21 -24.60 -3.99
CA GLY A 77 15.18 -24.43 -5.02
C GLY A 77 13.77 -24.35 -4.43
N SER A 78 13.45 -25.21 -3.45
CA SER A 78 12.17 -25.14 -2.74
C SER A 78 12.00 -23.83 -1.98
N PHE A 79 13.06 -23.38 -1.29
CA PHE A 79 13.06 -22.09 -0.59
C PHE A 79 12.75 -20.94 -1.57
N LEU A 80 13.41 -20.91 -2.72
CA LEU A 80 13.19 -19.87 -3.73
C LEU A 80 11.76 -19.94 -4.32
N SER A 81 11.23 -21.13 -4.56
CA SER A 81 9.88 -21.32 -5.05
C SER A 81 8.83 -20.84 -4.03
N LEU A 82 9.01 -21.17 -2.75
CA LEU A 82 8.13 -20.72 -1.67
C LEU A 82 8.24 -19.20 -1.46
N TRP A 83 9.46 -18.65 -1.53
CA TRP A 83 9.64 -17.20 -1.47
C TRP A 83 8.95 -16.49 -2.65
N CYS A 84 8.98 -17.06 -3.84
CA CYS A 84 8.27 -16.51 -5.00
C CYS A 84 6.75 -16.49 -4.77
N ILE A 85 6.17 -17.56 -4.20
CA ILE A 85 4.76 -17.61 -3.80
C ILE A 85 4.46 -16.50 -2.78
N TYR A 86 5.31 -16.37 -1.75
CA TYR A 86 5.18 -15.35 -0.72
C TYR A 86 5.26 -13.93 -1.29
N PHE A 87 6.18 -13.69 -2.23
CA PHE A 87 6.36 -12.39 -2.88
C PHE A 87 5.12 -11.95 -3.66
N PHE A 88 4.51 -12.85 -4.43
CA PHE A 88 3.33 -12.54 -5.24
C PHE A 88 2.00 -12.67 -4.50
N ARG A 89 2.02 -12.77 -3.16
CA ARG A 89 0.79 -12.79 -2.38
C ARG A 89 0.00 -11.49 -2.54
N ASN A 90 -1.33 -11.62 -2.64
CA ASN A 90 -2.25 -10.49 -2.76
C ASN A 90 -3.36 -10.60 -1.70
N PRO A 91 -3.08 -10.23 -0.45
CA PRO A 91 -4.05 -10.32 0.63
C PRO A 91 -5.23 -9.38 0.40
N LYS A 92 -6.41 -9.80 0.85
CA LYS A 92 -7.56 -8.91 0.94
C LYS A 92 -7.25 -7.80 1.96
N ARG A 93 -7.72 -6.59 1.69
CA ARG A 93 -7.49 -5.42 2.55
C ARG A 93 -8.82 -4.84 3.01
N LEU A 94 -8.85 -4.36 4.24
CA LEU A 94 -9.99 -3.62 4.78
C LEU A 94 -9.71 -2.13 4.65
N THR A 95 -10.26 -1.53 3.60
CA THR A 95 -9.97 -0.13 3.27
C THR A 95 -10.93 0.81 3.99
N PRO A 96 -10.41 1.80 4.75
CA PRO A 96 -11.22 2.90 5.26
C PRO A 96 -11.78 3.73 4.10
N VAL A 97 -13.09 4.01 4.13
CA VAL A 97 -13.75 4.77 3.07
C VAL A 97 -14.27 6.09 3.62
N ALA A 98 -13.61 7.18 3.24
CA ALA A 98 -14.09 8.54 3.44
C ALA A 98 -13.55 9.42 2.30
N ALA A 99 -14.33 10.44 1.92
CA ALA A 99 -14.08 11.22 0.70
C ALA A 99 -12.77 12.02 0.74
N ASN A 100 -12.29 12.37 1.93
CA ASN A 100 -11.11 13.19 2.18
C ASN A 100 -9.86 12.39 2.57
N LEU A 101 -9.95 11.07 2.77
CA LEU A 101 -8.81 10.26 3.18
C LEU A 101 -7.99 9.81 1.99
N VAL A 102 -6.67 9.91 2.15
CA VAL A 102 -5.69 9.32 1.25
C VAL A 102 -5.11 8.08 1.91
N ILE A 103 -5.27 6.93 1.27
CA ILE A 103 -4.84 5.64 1.79
C ILE A 103 -3.51 5.22 1.17
N SER A 104 -2.70 4.48 1.89
CA SER A 104 -1.42 3.99 1.38
C SER A 104 -1.59 3.14 0.12
N PRO A 105 -0.91 3.47 -1.00
CA PRO A 105 -0.94 2.67 -2.21
C PRO A 105 -0.04 1.44 -2.14
N ALA A 106 0.85 1.35 -1.15
CA ALA A 106 1.87 0.31 -1.06
C ALA A 106 2.09 -0.17 0.38
N ASP A 107 2.46 -1.44 0.53
CA ASP A 107 3.10 -1.93 1.76
C ASP A 107 4.55 -1.42 1.79
N GLY A 108 5.10 -1.21 2.98
CA GLY A 108 6.50 -0.82 3.12
C GLY A 108 6.73 0.24 4.18
N ARG A 109 7.82 0.99 4.05
CA ARG A 109 8.18 2.06 4.99
C ARG A 109 8.19 3.42 4.32
N VAL A 110 7.68 4.42 5.02
CA VAL A 110 7.81 5.82 4.61
C VAL A 110 9.28 6.20 4.65
N LEU A 111 9.83 6.60 3.49
CA LEU A 111 11.20 7.12 3.37
C LEU A 111 11.26 8.60 3.72
N SER A 112 10.36 9.37 3.13
CA SER A 112 10.33 10.82 3.26
C SER A 112 8.92 11.35 3.05
N THR A 113 8.66 12.49 3.67
CA THR A 113 7.50 13.34 3.42
C THR A 113 8.00 14.77 3.28
N GLY A 114 7.44 15.54 2.36
CA GLY A 114 7.85 16.93 2.19
C GLY A 114 7.16 17.63 1.03
N VAL A 115 7.26 18.94 1.02
CA VAL A 115 6.78 19.78 -0.08
C VAL A 115 7.94 19.98 -1.05
N VAL A 116 7.70 19.63 -2.31
CA VAL A 116 8.70 19.70 -3.39
C VAL A 116 7.99 20.10 -4.69
N ASN A 117 8.73 20.66 -5.64
CA ASN A 117 8.19 20.93 -6.97
C ASN A 117 7.83 19.64 -7.69
N VAL A 118 6.73 19.66 -8.43
CA VAL A 118 6.34 18.55 -9.31
C VAL A 118 7.38 18.40 -10.43
N PRO A 119 7.82 17.18 -10.74
CA PRO A 119 8.72 16.96 -11.86
C PRO A 119 7.98 17.09 -13.20
N ASP A 120 8.67 17.59 -14.23
CA ASP A 120 8.13 17.86 -15.58
C ASP A 120 7.45 16.66 -16.25
N ASP A 121 7.83 15.45 -15.85
CA ASP A 121 7.31 14.20 -16.39
C ASP A 121 6.06 13.65 -15.67
N LEU A 122 5.65 14.28 -14.59
CA LEU A 122 4.41 13.96 -13.89
C LEU A 122 3.33 14.96 -14.31
N PRO A 123 2.26 14.55 -15.02
CA PRO A 123 1.28 15.46 -15.58
C PRO A 123 0.29 15.98 -14.52
N LEU A 124 0.84 16.68 -13.54
CA LEU A 124 0.14 17.49 -12.54
C LEU A 124 0.39 18.97 -12.83
N PRO A 125 -0.45 19.89 -12.35
CA PRO A 125 -0.19 21.31 -12.44
C PRO A 125 1.17 21.70 -11.84
N ASP A 126 1.87 22.65 -12.51
CA ASP A 126 3.14 23.18 -12.03
C ASP A 126 3.01 23.76 -10.62
N GLY A 127 4.09 23.66 -9.84
CA GLY A 127 4.17 24.23 -8.51
C GLY A 127 4.60 23.23 -7.43
N GLU A 128 4.37 23.63 -6.20
CA GLU A 128 4.70 22.83 -5.02
C GLU A 128 3.62 21.80 -4.72
N TRP A 129 4.08 20.57 -4.48
CA TRP A 129 3.23 19.44 -4.12
C TRP A 129 3.83 18.72 -2.91
N ARG A 130 2.97 18.16 -2.08
CA ARG A 130 3.39 17.30 -0.97
C ARG A 130 3.64 15.88 -1.49
N ARG A 131 4.88 15.42 -1.41
CA ARG A 131 5.28 14.07 -1.78
C ARG A 131 5.42 13.20 -0.54
N ILE A 132 4.86 12.00 -0.58
CA ILE A 132 5.06 10.92 0.40
C ILE A 132 5.68 9.75 -0.35
N SER A 133 6.86 9.32 0.06
CA SER A 133 7.62 8.25 -0.57
C SER A 133 7.60 6.99 0.29
N ILE A 134 7.18 5.86 -0.27
CA ILE A 134 7.04 4.58 0.42
C ILE A 134 7.94 3.54 -0.25
N PHE A 135 8.90 3.01 0.48
CA PHE A 135 9.81 1.97 0.01
C PHE A 135 9.26 0.59 0.34
N MET A 136 9.19 -0.27 -0.67
CA MET A 136 8.80 -1.68 -0.55
C MET A 136 10.05 -2.56 -0.61
N ASN A 137 10.35 -3.28 0.47
CA ASN A 137 11.41 -4.27 0.47
C ASN A 137 10.89 -5.60 -0.13
N VAL A 138 11.79 -6.53 -0.44
CA VAL A 138 11.44 -7.80 -1.12
C VAL A 138 10.54 -8.75 -0.31
N PHE A 139 10.22 -8.44 0.93
CA PHE A 139 9.30 -9.19 1.79
C PHE A 139 7.92 -8.54 1.91
N ASP A 140 7.78 -7.29 1.45
CA ASP A 140 6.50 -6.58 1.44
C ASP A 140 5.58 -7.09 0.32
N VAL A 141 4.29 -6.78 0.40
CA VAL A 141 3.34 -7.02 -0.70
C VAL A 141 3.56 -5.96 -1.78
N HIS A 142 3.79 -6.40 -3.01
CA HIS A 142 4.12 -5.49 -4.12
C HIS A 142 2.93 -5.09 -4.98
N VAL A 143 1.74 -5.55 -4.63
CA VAL A 143 0.48 -5.13 -5.26
C VAL A 143 0.14 -3.72 -4.79
N ASN A 144 -0.04 -2.81 -5.76
CA ASN A 144 -0.35 -1.41 -5.47
C ASN A 144 -1.85 -1.14 -5.58
N ARG A 145 -2.34 -0.24 -4.71
CA ARG A 145 -3.76 0.08 -4.55
C ARG A 145 -4.03 1.57 -4.67
N ALA A 146 -5.16 1.93 -5.25
CA ALA A 146 -5.55 3.33 -5.45
C ALA A 146 -5.65 4.06 -4.11
N PRO A 147 -4.92 5.17 -3.93
CA PRO A 147 -4.92 5.92 -2.67
C PRO A 147 -6.22 6.68 -2.43
N VAL A 148 -6.93 7.02 -3.47
CA VAL A 148 -8.22 7.71 -3.47
C VAL A 148 -9.16 7.10 -4.50
N ALA A 149 -10.46 7.34 -4.37
CA ALA A 149 -11.40 7.08 -5.44
C ALA A 149 -11.28 8.18 -6.51
N GLY A 150 -11.16 7.82 -7.78
CA GLY A 150 -11.01 8.77 -8.85
C GLY A 150 -10.90 8.16 -10.24
N LYS A 151 -10.97 9.01 -11.24
CA LYS A 151 -10.79 8.64 -12.65
C LYS A 151 -9.31 8.75 -13.02
N VAL A 152 -8.78 7.75 -13.69
CA VAL A 152 -7.43 7.81 -14.26
C VAL A 152 -7.44 8.76 -15.45
N ILE A 153 -6.81 9.93 -15.32
CA ILE A 153 -6.76 10.96 -16.39
C ILE A 153 -5.45 10.93 -17.17
N ALA A 154 -4.38 10.41 -16.57
CA ALA A 154 -3.09 10.25 -17.24
C ALA A 154 -2.32 9.05 -16.67
N ALA A 155 -1.54 8.37 -17.53
CA ALA A 155 -0.74 7.20 -17.14
C ALA A 155 0.53 7.06 -17.99
N PRO A 156 1.43 8.06 -18.04
CA PRO A 156 2.66 7.97 -18.83
C PRO A 156 3.67 7.02 -18.19
N TYR A 157 4.37 6.27 -19.05
CA TYR A 157 5.45 5.36 -18.68
C TYR A 157 6.78 5.87 -19.19
N TYR A 158 7.80 5.82 -18.33
CA TYR A 158 9.15 6.27 -18.65
C TYR A 158 10.15 5.14 -18.43
N LYS A 159 10.85 4.78 -19.51
CA LYS A 159 12.00 3.88 -19.41
C LYS A 159 13.13 4.57 -18.67
N GLY A 160 13.85 3.83 -17.85
CA GLY A 160 14.94 4.39 -17.06
C GLY A 160 15.93 3.36 -16.57
N ALA A 161 16.77 3.78 -15.63
CA ALA A 161 17.74 2.92 -14.94
C ALA A 161 17.04 2.07 -13.84
N PHE A 162 17.84 1.22 -13.21
CA PHE A 162 17.42 0.40 -12.07
C PHE A 162 18.38 0.64 -10.90
N LEU A 163 18.37 1.87 -10.37
CA LEU A 163 19.13 2.24 -9.19
C LEU A 163 18.38 1.81 -7.93
N ASN A 164 19.06 1.78 -6.78
CA ASN A 164 18.40 1.51 -5.52
C ASN A 164 17.27 2.52 -5.28
N ALA A 165 16.02 2.03 -5.18
CA ALA A 165 14.81 2.86 -5.06
C ALA A 165 14.75 3.68 -3.76
N SER A 166 15.57 3.35 -2.74
CA SER A 166 15.66 4.14 -1.51
C SER A 166 16.40 5.47 -1.68
N LEU A 167 17.10 5.68 -2.80
CA LEU A 167 17.83 6.91 -3.08
C LEU A 167 16.90 7.96 -3.70
N ASP A 168 17.04 9.23 -3.33
CA ASP A 168 16.24 10.33 -3.91
C ASP A 168 16.41 10.45 -5.43
N LYS A 169 17.63 10.26 -5.93
CA LYS A 169 17.93 10.25 -7.38
C LYS A 169 17.23 9.13 -8.18
N ALA A 170 16.68 8.12 -7.49
CA ALA A 170 15.93 7.05 -8.15
C ALA A 170 14.62 7.56 -8.74
N SER A 171 14.00 8.58 -8.15
CA SER A 171 12.75 9.18 -8.65
C SER A 171 12.90 9.75 -10.07
N GLU A 172 14.07 10.27 -10.41
CA GLU A 172 14.31 10.94 -11.69
C GLU A 172 14.87 10.00 -12.75
N LYS A 173 15.69 9.02 -12.35
CA LYS A 173 16.50 8.21 -13.28
C LYS A 173 15.95 6.81 -13.51
N ASN A 174 15.19 6.27 -12.56
CA ASN A 174 14.69 4.89 -12.67
C ASN A 174 13.49 4.79 -13.60
N GLU A 175 13.30 3.58 -14.12
CA GLU A 175 12.07 3.18 -14.78
C GLU A 175 10.89 3.46 -13.88
N ARG A 176 9.87 4.17 -14.40
CA ARG A 176 8.71 4.59 -13.63
C ARG A 176 7.43 4.62 -14.44
N GLN A 177 6.34 4.36 -13.75
CA GLN A 177 4.98 4.48 -14.24
C GLN A 177 4.26 5.54 -13.42
N ASN A 178 3.95 6.65 -14.04
CA ASN A 178 3.15 7.69 -13.44
C ASN A 178 1.66 7.37 -13.65
N MET A 179 0.81 7.81 -12.74
CA MET A 179 -0.64 7.77 -12.86
C MET A 179 -1.21 9.01 -12.14
N VAL A 180 -2.16 9.69 -12.78
CA VAL A 180 -2.90 10.79 -12.17
C VAL A 180 -4.35 10.39 -12.03
N LEU A 181 -4.87 10.50 -10.81
CA LEU A 181 -6.26 10.27 -10.45
C LEU A 181 -6.95 11.62 -10.25
N GLU A 182 -8.08 11.83 -10.91
CA GLU A 182 -8.97 12.96 -10.68
C GLU A 182 -10.16 12.51 -9.83
N MET A 183 -10.26 13.08 -8.65
CA MET A 183 -11.36 12.82 -7.72
C MET A 183 -12.65 13.49 -8.20
N SER A 184 -13.80 13.08 -7.65
CA SER A 184 -15.10 13.72 -7.95
C SER A 184 -15.16 15.21 -7.57
N SER A 185 -14.27 15.66 -6.69
CA SER A 185 -14.09 17.08 -6.33
C SER A 185 -13.34 17.89 -7.39
N GLY A 186 -12.79 17.24 -8.44
CA GLY A 186 -11.87 17.85 -9.40
C GLY A 186 -10.42 17.90 -8.90
N GLN A 187 -10.15 17.47 -7.68
CA GLN A 187 -8.79 17.44 -7.13
C GLN A 187 -7.99 16.30 -7.76
N GLN A 188 -6.73 16.59 -8.12
CA GLN A 188 -5.83 15.62 -8.73
C GLN A 188 -4.85 15.08 -7.70
N ILE A 189 -4.56 13.78 -7.81
CA ILE A 189 -3.60 13.05 -6.98
C ILE A 189 -2.67 12.28 -7.91
N GLY A 190 -1.36 12.50 -7.75
CA GLY A 190 -0.35 11.77 -8.51
C GLY A 190 0.12 10.52 -7.76
N VAL A 191 0.35 9.45 -8.49
CA VAL A 191 0.96 8.21 -7.98
C VAL A 191 2.05 7.77 -8.93
N VAL A 192 3.26 7.57 -8.41
CA VAL A 192 4.42 7.19 -9.23
C VAL A 192 4.97 5.88 -8.72
N GLN A 193 4.87 4.84 -9.53
CA GLN A 193 5.54 3.55 -9.31
C GLN A 193 6.97 3.66 -9.83
N ILE A 194 7.97 3.36 -9.01
CA ILE A 194 9.40 3.49 -9.33
C ILE A 194 10.06 2.14 -9.15
N ALA A 195 10.64 1.59 -10.20
CA ALA A 195 11.38 0.35 -10.16
C ALA A 195 12.69 0.51 -9.38
N GLY A 196 13.06 -0.52 -8.61
CA GLY A 196 14.34 -0.56 -7.89
C GLY A 196 15.40 -1.41 -8.60
N LEU A 197 16.51 -1.66 -7.92
CA LEU A 197 17.70 -2.36 -8.44
C LEU A 197 17.41 -3.76 -9.01
N VAL A 198 16.51 -4.51 -8.36
CA VAL A 198 16.13 -5.87 -8.76
C VAL A 198 14.83 -5.86 -9.56
N ALA A 199 14.04 -4.80 -9.43
CA ALA A 199 12.81 -4.60 -10.18
C ALA A 199 13.12 -4.38 -11.66
N ARG A 200 12.53 -5.21 -12.52
CA ARG A 200 12.72 -5.08 -13.98
C ARG A 200 11.40 -4.87 -14.72
N ARG A 201 10.30 -4.70 -14.01
CA ARG A 201 9.02 -4.44 -14.66
C ARG A 201 7.97 -3.88 -13.68
N ILE A 202 7.37 -2.80 -14.10
CA ILE A 202 6.16 -2.23 -13.53
C ILE A 202 4.99 -2.71 -14.40
N ILE A 203 3.91 -3.17 -13.78
CA ILE A 203 2.68 -3.52 -14.46
C ILE A 203 1.61 -2.59 -13.92
N LEU A 204 1.09 -1.73 -14.78
CA LEU A 204 -0.11 -0.98 -14.55
C LEU A 204 -1.30 -1.79 -15.11
N GLU A 205 -2.31 -2.03 -14.32
CA GLU A 205 -3.53 -2.75 -14.69
C GLU A 205 -4.69 -1.80 -15.01
N ALA A 206 -4.59 -0.56 -14.54
CA ALA A 206 -5.55 0.49 -14.83
C ALA A 206 -5.24 1.19 -16.15
N ALA A 207 -6.28 1.53 -16.91
CA ALA A 207 -6.18 2.31 -18.15
C ALA A 207 -6.67 3.75 -17.95
N ILE A 208 -6.24 4.65 -18.84
CA ILE A 208 -6.78 6.01 -18.88
C ILE A 208 -8.28 5.94 -19.14
N GLY A 209 -9.06 6.63 -18.33
CA GLY A 209 -10.51 6.62 -18.37
C GLY A 209 -11.17 5.72 -17.34
N ASP A 210 -10.43 4.78 -16.74
CA ASP A 210 -10.95 3.89 -15.69
C ASP A 210 -11.33 4.68 -14.44
N GLN A 211 -12.42 4.23 -13.80
CA GLN A 211 -12.85 4.73 -12.50
C GLN A 211 -12.39 3.75 -11.43
N LEU A 212 -11.44 4.17 -10.59
CA LEU A 212 -10.93 3.37 -9.48
C LEU A 212 -11.64 3.73 -8.17
N ASN A 213 -11.95 2.72 -7.37
CA ASN A 213 -12.34 2.91 -5.98
C ASN A 213 -11.10 2.99 -5.08
N VAL A 214 -11.21 3.67 -3.93
CA VAL A 214 -10.15 3.69 -2.93
C VAL A 214 -9.79 2.26 -2.50
N GLY A 215 -8.49 1.94 -2.39
CA GLY A 215 -7.99 0.60 -2.06
C GLY A 215 -8.10 -0.43 -3.18
N GLN A 216 -8.68 -0.08 -4.34
CA GLN A 216 -8.73 -0.97 -5.51
C GLN A 216 -7.32 -1.17 -6.07
N GLN A 217 -6.98 -2.42 -6.41
CA GLN A 217 -5.73 -2.74 -7.08
C GLN A 217 -5.64 -2.04 -8.43
N TYR A 218 -4.47 -1.43 -8.72
CA TYR A 218 -4.20 -0.81 -10.02
C TYR A 218 -2.92 -1.30 -10.68
N GLY A 219 -2.14 -2.14 -10.00
CA GLY A 219 -0.92 -2.70 -10.59
C GLY A 219 -0.01 -3.37 -9.58
N ILE A 220 1.17 -3.79 -10.06
CA ILE A 220 2.22 -4.43 -9.26
C ILE A 220 3.60 -4.02 -9.78
N ILE A 221 4.56 -3.86 -8.87
CA ILE A 221 5.98 -3.70 -9.19
C ILE A 221 6.72 -4.97 -8.79
N ARG A 222 7.59 -5.51 -9.68
CA ARG A 222 8.33 -6.75 -9.39
C ARG A 222 9.68 -6.43 -8.76
N PHE A 223 9.92 -6.96 -7.54
CA PHE A 223 11.20 -7.01 -6.81
C PHE A 223 11.82 -5.67 -6.40
N GLY A 224 11.52 -5.21 -5.17
CA GLY A 224 12.11 -4.06 -4.50
C GLY A 224 11.89 -2.74 -5.24
N SER A 225 11.11 -1.86 -4.66
CA SER A 225 10.56 -0.72 -5.38
C SER A 225 10.15 0.41 -4.44
N ARG A 226 9.67 1.49 -5.02
CA ARG A 226 9.15 2.64 -4.29
C ARG A 226 7.87 3.13 -4.96
N VAL A 227 6.95 3.62 -4.16
CA VAL A 227 5.77 4.36 -4.64
C VAL A 227 5.77 5.75 -4.03
N ASP A 228 5.66 6.76 -4.87
CA ASP A 228 5.48 8.15 -4.44
C ASP A 228 4.03 8.57 -4.64
N VAL A 229 3.45 9.18 -3.60
CA VAL A 229 2.14 9.81 -3.64
C VAL A 229 2.31 11.32 -3.65
N TRP A 230 1.66 11.99 -4.59
CA TRP A 230 1.73 13.42 -4.78
C TRP A 230 0.36 14.04 -4.48
N LEU A 231 0.34 14.91 -3.48
CA LEU A 231 -0.85 15.55 -2.93
C LEU A 231 -0.69 17.08 -3.03
N PRO A 232 -1.78 17.85 -3.04
CA PRO A 232 -1.69 19.31 -2.91
C PRO A 232 -0.82 19.71 -1.71
N ALA A 233 -0.01 20.77 -1.86
CA ALA A 233 0.98 21.19 -0.86
C ALA A 233 0.39 21.40 0.54
N ALA A 234 -0.85 21.91 0.60
CA ALA A 234 -1.56 22.18 1.85
C ALA A 234 -2.15 20.94 2.55
N THR A 235 -1.98 19.74 1.98
CA THR A 235 -2.55 18.51 2.56
C THR A 235 -1.87 18.16 3.87
N THR A 236 -2.67 17.82 4.88
CA THR A 236 -2.20 17.37 6.20
C THR A 236 -1.78 15.90 6.17
N VAL A 237 -0.49 15.64 6.42
CA VAL A 237 0.08 14.28 6.45
C VAL A 237 -0.08 13.67 7.82
N GLN A 238 -0.52 12.40 7.86
CA GLN A 238 -0.76 11.61 9.09
C GLN A 238 0.32 10.54 9.32
N VAL A 239 1.43 10.61 8.60
CA VAL A 239 2.51 9.63 8.67
C VAL A 239 3.88 10.31 8.68
N MET A 240 4.86 9.62 9.24
CA MET A 240 6.24 10.11 9.36
C MET A 240 7.24 9.13 8.77
N PRO A 241 8.42 9.60 8.36
CA PRO A 241 9.51 8.74 7.93
C PRO A 241 9.82 7.63 8.95
N GLY A 242 10.01 6.41 8.45
CA GLY A 242 10.26 5.21 9.27
C GLY A 242 9.02 4.41 9.66
N GLN A 243 7.81 4.96 9.55
CA GLN A 243 6.58 4.22 9.84
C GLN A 243 6.29 3.17 8.77
N THR A 244 5.72 2.03 9.20
CA THR A 244 5.29 0.93 8.32
C THR A 244 3.88 1.19 7.80
N MET A 245 3.72 1.03 6.50
CA MET A 245 2.46 1.22 5.77
C MET A 245 1.89 -0.11 5.30
N ILE A 246 0.58 -0.21 5.29
CA ILE A 246 -0.19 -1.32 4.73
C ILE A 246 -1.04 -0.78 3.59
N ALA A 247 -0.78 -1.27 2.38
CA ALA A 247 -1.50 -0.88 1.16
C ALA A 247 -3.01 -1.09 1.30
N GLY A 248 -3.78 -0.08 0.99
CA GLY A 248 -5.24 -0.13 1.06
C GLY A 248 -5.82 -0.01 2.49
N GLU A 249 -4.99 0.12 3.55
CA GLU A 249 -5.47 0.18 4.93
C GLU A 249 -4.97 1.41 5.70
N THR A 250 -3.67 1.73 5.60
CA THR A 250 -3.08 2.84 6.37
C THR A 250 -3.47 4.19 5.77
N VAL A 251 -4.00 5.08 6.60
CA VAL A 251 -4.28 6.47 6.22
C VAL A 251 -2.96 7.25 6.15
N LEU A 252 -2.64 7.82 4.98
CA LEU A 252 -1.45 8.64 4.76
C LEU A 252 -1.70 10.12 5.07
N ALA A 253 -2.87 10.61 4.68
CA ALA A 253 -3.19 12.03 4.75
C ALA A 253 -4.70 12.25 4.78
N ASP A 254 -5.07 13.46 5.18
CA ASP A 254 -6.43 13.98 5.10
C ASP A 254 -6.42 15.25 4.23
N LEU A 255 -7.25 15.26 3.19
CA LEU A 255 -7.41 16.39 2.26
C LEU A 255 -8.27 17.51 2.85
N SER A 256 -8.94 17.27 3.97
CA SER A 256 -9.63 18.31 4.73
C SER A 256 -8.64 19.01 5.66
N ALA A 257 -8.61 20.33 5.67
CA ALA A 257 -7.66 21.13 6.46
C ALA A 257 -7.89 21.09 7.99
N SER A 258 -8.65 20.10 8.51
CA SER A 258 -9.15 20.09 9.90
C SER A 258 -8.35 19.22 10.88
N VAL A 259 -7.41 18.42 10.40
CA VAL A 259 -6.64 17.47 11.24
C VAL A 259 -5.21 17.97 11.42
N PRO A 260 -4.67 18.03 12.67
CA PRO A 260 -3.29 18.43 12.89
C PRO A 260 -2.30 17.44 12.25
N GLU A 261 -1.22 17.95 11.68
CA GLU A 261 -0.12 17.15 11.14
C GLU A 261 0.63 16.44 12.28
N ILE A 262 1.00 15.16 12.07
CA ILE A 262 1.85 14.43 13.01
C ILE A 262 3.30 14.90 12.82
N THR A 263 3.90 15.50 13.85
CA THR A 263 5.25 16.08 13.81
C THR A 263 6.29 15.26 14.57
N GLU A 264 5.88 14.35 15.44
CA GLU A 264 6.79 13.51 16.24
C GLU A 264 6.35 12.06 16.30
N SER A 265 7.32 11.14 16.32
CA SER A 265 7.12 9.71 16.59
C SER A 265 8.23 9.18 17.50
N ILE A 266 7.89 8.22 18.36
CA ILE A 266 8.82 7.60 19.31
C ILE A 266 8.83 6.10 19.09
N TYR A 267 10.01 5.47 18.95
CA TYR A 267 10.18 4.03 19.02
C TYR A 267 10.03 3.56 20.47
N ARG A 268 9.18 2.57 20.71
CA ARG A 268 8.99 1.93 22.02
C ARG A 268 9.14 0.45 21.94
#